data_e1675415dbdbb7d02d3c41a091f651c3
#
_entry.id   e1675415dbdbb7d02d3c41a091f651c3
#
_cell.length_a   1.000
_cell.length_b   1.000
_cell.length_c   1.000
_cell.angle_alpha   90.00
_cell.angle_beta   90.00
_cell.angle_gamma   90.00
#
_symmetry.space_group_name_H-M   'P 1'
#
loop_
_entity.id
_entity.type
_entity.pdbx_description
1 polymer ?
#
loop_
_entity_poly.entity_id
_entity_poly.type
_entity_poly.pdbx_seq_one_letter_code
_entity_poly.pdbx_strand_id
1 'polypeptide(L)'
;WKAGHVPFNTKILGYARSKLELDEFKGKIRLFLKDSSNEKIEHFLSICDYVQGEYSSIEEGPPCFSGLNEVIEQLEREVEVNWKENAFITPSTSAAENKKYKRVVGNRIFYLALPPVVYPSVCAEIKASAMSSTKGSWTRVVVEKPFGKDLESSEKLNQSLSALFSEEQLYRIDHYLGKELVQNLVVMRFANRFISPLWNRDNIANVQIIFKEPFGTEGRGGYFDDYGIIRDVIQNHLLQIMCLVAMEKPCSLSPDDIRDEKLKVLRCIAPVSTDNVVVGQYSTGPHGQPAYVDDPGVPENSMAPTFCTCVMYVKNERWDGVPFIIKAGKALNEAKCEIRVQFKDVPGDLFESRRVQGKQARNEFVVRLQPDPTIFMKMTVKEPGLDMNLAQSELELLYTTRYQRVAIPEAYERLILDCINGDQQHFVRRDELVAAWTIFTPLLKYIDAGGMKPYPYPYGSVGPYEANALRERVGHQTNVIGRDITWEKHGLNSQEY
;
A
#
# COMPACT_ATOMS: atom_id res chain seq x y z
N TRP A 1 -1.46 -14.26 14.74
CA TRP A 1 -1.56 -15.02 15.97
C TRP A 1 -3.04 -15.38 16.27
N LYS A 2 -3.97 -14.40 16.35
CA LYS A 2 -5.41 -14.63 16.66
C LYS A 2 -6.07 -15.67 15.73
N ALA A 3 -5.68 -15.68 14.47
CA ALA A 3 -6.15 -16.60 13.43
C ALA A 3 -5.36 -17.93 13.37
N GLY A 4 -4.36 -18.12 14.23
CA GLY A 4 -3.54 -19.35 14.25
C GLY A 4 -2.49 -19.45 13.13
N HIS A 5 -2.20 -18.36 12.43
CA HIS A 5 -1.23 -18.38 11.32
C HIS A 5 0.23 -18.26 11.77
N VAL A 6 0.48 -17.77 12.97
CA VAL A 6 1.82 -17.65 13.53
C VAL A 6 2.21 -18.97 14.19
N PRO A 7 3.42 -19.51 13.96
CA PRO A 7 3.88 -20.72 14.62
C PRO A 7 3.77 -20.62 16.15
N PHE A 8 3.29 -21.67 16.79
CA PHE A 8 2.99 -21.65 18.23
C PHE A 8 4.24 -21.42 19.12
N ASN A 9 5.40 -21.72 18.61
CA ASN A 9 6.72 -21.54 19.27
C ASN A 9 7.37 -20.19 18.95
N THR A 10 6.63 -19.21 18.44
CA THR A 10 7.11 -17.86 18.17
C THR A 10 7.30 -17.10 19.49
N LYS A 11 8.41 -16.36 19.60
CA LYS A 11 8.65 -15.33 20.62
C LYS A 11 8.70 -13.96 19.94
N ILE A 12 8.23 -12.94 20.65
CA ILE A 12 8.22 -11.54 20.18
C ILE A 12 9.08 -10.74 21.15
N LEU A 13 10.18 -10.17 20.66
CA LEU A 13 11.09 -9.38 21.48
C LEU A 13 11.05 -7.92 21.04
N GLY A 14 10.54 -7.04 21.91
CA GLY A 14 10.64 -5.60 21.75
C GLY A 14 12.05 -5.12 22.08
N TYR A 15 12.62 -4.23 21.22
CA TYR A 15 13.93 -3.62 21.45
C TYR A 15 13.87 -2.11 21.19
N ALA A 16 14.22 -1.30 22.17
CA ALA A 16 14.28 0.15 22.03
C ALA A 16 15.20 0.79 23.05
N ARG A 17 15.54 2.08 22.84
CA ARG A 17 16.37 2.86 23.77
C ARG A 17 15.66 3.19 25.08
N SER A 18 14.34 3.27 25.05
CA SER A 18 13.54 3.60 26.24
C SER A 18 13.66 2.51 27.29
N LYS A 19 13.87 2.91 28.56
CA LYS A 19 13.78 2.00 29.68
C LYS A 19 12.30 1.74 30.00
N LEU A 20 11.88 0.51 29.83
CA LEU A 20 10.52 0.05 30.17
C LEU A 20 10.63 -1.23 30.98
N GLU A 21 9.86 -1.32 32.06
CA GLU A 21 9.66 -2.59 32.73
C GLU A 21 8.74 -3.50 31.89
N LEU A 22 8.93 -4.81 31.98
CA LEU A 22 8.22 -5.78 31.13
C LEU A 22 6.69 -5.66 31.27
N ASP A 23 6.18 -5.43 32.48
CA ASP A 23 4.75 -5.25 32.72
C ASP A 23 4.21 -3.96 32.09
N GLU A 24 4.99 -2.88 32.07
CA GLU A 24 4.64 -1.64 31.39
C GLU A 24 4.59 -1.84 29.88
N PHE A 25 5.58 -2.54 29.31
CA PHE A 25 5.60 -2.90 27.89
C PHE A 25 4.38 -3.74 27.50
N LYS A 26 4.08 -4.81 28.26
CA LYS A 26 2.90 -5.65 28.06
C LYS A 26 1.60 -4.86 28.23
N GLY A 27 1.54 -3.94 29.19
CA GLY A 27 0.41 -3.03 29.37
C GLY A 27 0.13 -2.16 28.16
N LYS A 28 1.17 -1.60 27.54
CA LYS A 28 1.04 -0.83 26.29
C LYS A 28 0.52 -1.70 25.13
N ILE A 29 1.02 -2.91 24.96
CA ILE A 29 0.53 -3.85 23.91
C ILE A 29 -0.95 -4.18 24.16
N ARG A 30 -1.35 -4.43 25.39
CA ARG A 30 -2.73 -4.78 25.77
C ARG A 30 -3.76 -3.77 25.26
N LEU A 31 -3.42 -2.48 25.24
CA LEU A 31 -4.32 -1.41 24.75
C LEU A 31 -4.74 -1.59 23.27
N PHE A 32 -3.95 -2.30 22.50
CA PHE A 32 -4.19 -2.54 21.07
C PHE A 32 -4.81 -3.92 20.79
N LEU A 33 -4.85 -4.83 21.80
CA LEU A 33 -5.41 -6.18 21.66
C LEU A 33 -6.93 -6.17 21.91
N LYS A 34 -7.65 -5.34 21.18
CA LYS A 34 -9.11 -5.26 21.24
C LYS A 34 -9.74 -6.50 20.59
N ASP A 35 -10.97 -6.83 20.94
CA ASP A 35 -11.79 -7.91 20.35
C ASP A 35 -11.24 -9.33 20.51
N SER A 36 -10.40 -9.59 21.52
CA SER A 36 -9.92 -10.93 21.86
C SER A 36 -10.38 -11.33 23.25
N SER A 37 -10.56 -12.64 23.49
CA SER A 37 -10.81 -13.13 24.86
C SER A 37 -9.59 -12.87 25.76
N ASN A 38 -9.81 -12.65 27.05
CA ASN A 38 -8.73 -12.43 28.00
C ASN A 38 -7.67 -13.56 27.96
N GLU A 39 -8.08 -14.80 27.81
CA GLU A 39 -7.18 -15.95 27.69
C GLU A 39 -6.24 -15.81 26.48
N LYS A 40 -6.75 -15.42 25.32
CA LYS A 40 -5.94 -15.19 24.13
C LYS A 40 -4.98 -14.00 24.31
N ILE A 41 -5.44 -12.93 24.97
CA ILE A 41 -4.60 -11.76 25.26
C ILE A 41 -3.44 -12.18 26.17
N GLU A 42 -3.72 -12.89 27.27
CA GLU A 42 -2.68 -13.35 28.20
C GLU A 42 -1.68 -14.30 27.52
N HIS A 43 -2.17 -15.22 26.71
CA HIS A 43 -1.28 -16.09 25.94
C HIS A 43 -0.40 -15.30 24.97
N PHE A 44 -0.93 -14.29 24.25
CA PHE A 44 -0.11 -13.43 23.39
C PHE A 44 0.93 -12.66 24.19
N LEU A 45 0.55 -12.08 25.32
CA LEU A 45 1.47 -11.34 26.17
C LEU A 45 2.54 -12.24 26.81
N SER A 46 2.28 -13.54 26.99
CA SER A 46 3.26 -14.50 27.53
C SER A 46 4.41 -14.80 26.57
N ILE A 47 4.23 -14.58 25.26
CA ILE A 47 5.29 -14.74 24.25
C ILE A 47 6.05 -13.44 23.96
N CYS A 48 5.65 -12.32 24.60
CA CYS A 48 6.26 -11.00 24.42
C CYS A 48 7.27 -10.72 25.54
N ASP A 49 8.47 -10.29 25.14
CA ASP A 49 9.57 -9.87 25.99
C ASP A 49 10.10 -8.51 25.54
N TYR A 50 10.90 -7.84 26.38
CA TYR A 50 11.45 -6.52 26.10
C TYR A 50 12.90 -6.39 26.55
N VAL A 51 13.74 -5.80 25.70
CA VAL A 51 15.13 -5.46 26.01
C VAL A 51 15.40 -4.00 25.67
N GLN A 52 15.98 -3.28 26.60
CA GLN A 52 16.50 -1.93 26.36
C GLN A 52 17.88 -1.99 25.73
N GLY A 53 18.16 -1.14 24.73
CA GLY A 53 19.52 -1.00 24.18
C GLY A 53 19.60 0.09 23.11
N GLU A 54 20.84 0.43 22.75
CA GLU A 54 21.15 1.45 21.75
C GLU A 54 21.12 0.88 20.33
N TYR A 55 21.02 1.77 19.32
CA TYR A 55 20.91 1.38 17.90
C TYR A 55 22.26 1.39 17.15
N SER A 56 23.32 1.83 17.78
CA SER A 56 24.68 1.81 17.21
C SER A 56 25.73 1.67 18.32
N SER A 57 26.83 0.98 18.02
CA SER A 57 27.98 0.90 18.91
C SER A 57 28.62 2.29 19.06
N ILE A 58 29.09 2.61 20.26
CA ILE A 58 30.03 3.69 20.49
C ILE A 58 31.38 3.25 19.92
N GLU A 59 32.09 4.13 19.23
CA GLU A 59 33.24 3.86 18.34
C GLU A 59 34.37 2.95 18.87
N GLU A 60 34.41 2.55 20.13
CA GLU A 60 35.43 1.65 20.72
C GLU A 60 34.88 0.56 21.65
N GLY A 61 33.57 0.25 21.57
CA GLY A 61 32.92 -0.78 22.39
C GLY A 61 32.57 -2.07 21.65
N PRO A 62 32.16 -3.12 22.39
CA PRO A 62 31.56 -4.29 21.74
C PRO A 62 30.29 -3.91 20.97
N PRO A 63 29.93 -4.66 19.90
CA PRO A 63 28.69 -4.41 19.14
C PRO A 63 27.49 -4.29 20.08
N CYS A 64 26.67 -3.25 19.95
CA CYS A 64 25.56 -2.98 20.90
C CYS A 64 24.50 -4.08 20.91
N PHE A 65 24.41 -4.86 19.83
CA PHE A 65 23.47 -6.00 19.73
C PHE A 65 24.03 -7.32 20.30
N SER A 66 25.22 -7.33 20.91
CA SER A 66 25.73 -8.55 21.58
C SER A 66 24.79 -8.97 22.71
N GLY A 67 24.40 -8.04 23.59
CA GLY A 67 23.43 -8.30 24.66
C GLY A 67 22.05 -8.69 24.13
N LEU A 68 21.59 -8.08 23.03
CA LEU A 68 20.36 -8.50 22.36
C LEU A 68 20.45 -9.95 21.87
N ASN A 69 21.58 -10.32 21.25
CA ASN A 69 21.79 -11.68 20.75
C ASN A 69 21.81 -12.72 21.87
N GLU A 70 22.41 -12.41 23.02
CA GLU A 70 22.39 -13.32 24.21
C GLU A 70 20.96 -13.61 24.65
N VAL A 71 20.10 -12.61 24.71
CA VAL A 71 18.66 -12.77 25.05
C VAL A 71 17.94 -13.59 23.98
N ILE A 72 18.19 -13.30 22.68
CA ILE A 72 17.58 -14.08 21.57
C ILE A 72 17.98 -15.56 21.67
N GLU A 73 19.24 -15.85 21.89
CA GLU A 73 19.72 -17.23 22.04
C GLU A 73 19.16 -17.92 23.27
N GLN A 74 18.95 -17.18 24.36
CA GLN A 74 18.26 -17.72 25.53
C GLN A 74 16.82 -18.11 25.20
N LEU A 75 16.05 -17.21 24.56
CA LEU A 75 14.68 -17.49 24.13
C LEU A 75 14.59 -18.65 23.14
N GLU A 76 15.56 -18.78 22.21
CA GLU A 76 15.65 -19.91 21.29
C GLU A 76 15.89 -21.23 22.03
N ARG A 77 16.74 -21.25 23.06
CA ARG A 77 16.94 -22.43 23.93
C ARG A 77 15.69 -22.81 24.71
N GLU A 78 14.97 -21.84 25.27
CA GLU A 78 13.70 -22.07 25.99
C GLU A 78 12.65 -22.69 25.06
N VAL A 79 12.52 -22.17 23.85
CA VAL A 79 11.62 -22.72 22.83
C VAL A 79 12.01 -24.16 22.47
N GLU A 80 13.30 -24.47 22.35
CA GLU A 80 13.77 -25.83 22.05
C GLU A 80 13.47 -26.83 23.17
N VAL A 81 13.64 -26.44 24.43
CA VAL A 81 13.32 -27.26 25.60
C VAL A 81 11.83 -27.56 25.65
N ASN A 82 11.00 -26.53 25.61
CA ASN A 82 9.54 -26.64 25.62
C ASN A 82 9.01 -27.52 24.47
N TRP A 83 9.64 -27.46 23.30
CA TRP A 83 9.29 -28.34 22.19
C TRP A 83 9.58 -29.80 22.48
N LYS A 84 10.74 -30.11 23.07
CA LYS A 84 11.12 -31.49 23.41
C LYS A 84 10.17 -32.09 24.46
N GLU A 85 9.75 -31.28 25.44
CA GLU A 85 8.83 -31.72 26.50
C GLU A 85 7.41 -31.93 25.97
N ASN A 86 6.91 -31.07 25.11
CA ASN A 86 5.55 -31.15 24.55
C ASN A 86 5.39 -32.13 23.39
N ALA A 87 6.47 -32.50 22.69
CA ALA A 87 6.46 -33.48 21.62
C ALA A 87 5.98 -34.89 22.06
N PHE A 88 6.00 -35.15 23.37
CA PHE A 88 5.46 -36.40 23.95
C PHE A 88 3.95 -36.33 24.29
N ILE A 89 3.31 -35.18 24.18
CA ILE A 89 1.93 -34.94 24.71
C ILE A 89 0.87 -34.88 23.59
N THR A 90 1.24 -34.72 22.30
CA THR A 90 0.26 -34.69 21.20
C THR A 90 0.32 -35.94 20.31
N PRO A 91 -0.52 -36.94 20.57
CA PRO A 91 -0.82 -37.95 19.58
C PRO A 91 -1.95 -37.46 18.69
N SER A 92 -1.72 -37.41 17.38
CA SER A 92 -2.69 -37.21 16.32
C SER A 92 -2.66 -35.88 15.56
N THR A 93 -1.59 -35.60 14.86
CA THR A 93 -1.66 -34.96 13.57
C THR A 93 -0.98 -35.85 12.55
N SER A 94 -1.60 -36.02 11.37
CA SER A 94 -1.15 -37.00 10.37
C SER A 94 0.33 -36.79 10.00
N ALA A 95 1.04 -37.88 9.73
CA ALA A 95 2.46 -37.86 9.33
C ALA A 95 2.75 -36.96 8.11
N ALA A 96 1.72 -36.54 7.37
CA ALA A 96 1.81 -35.59 6.27
C ALA A 96 1.95 -34.13 6.73
N GLU A 97 1.32 -33.74 7.88
CA GLU A 97 1.44 -32.38 8.43
C GLU A 97 2.79 -32.17 9.13
N ASN A 98 3.33 -33.20 9.77
CA ASN A 98 4.67 -33.17 10.37
C ASN A 98 5.82 -33.03 9.34
N LYS A 99 5.60 -33.38 8.07
CA LYS A 99 6.59 -33.18 6.98
C LYS A 99 6.68 -31.70 6.53
N LYS A 100 5.64 -30.90 6.77
CA LYS A 100 5.57 -29.48 6.34
C LYS A 100 6.37 -28.54 7.24
N TYR A 101 6.57 -28.92 8.49
CA TYR A 101 7.33 -28.13 9.46
C TYR A 101 8.64 -28.83 9.81
N LYS A 102 9.62 -28.77 8.90
CA LYS A 102 10.98 -29.13 9.24
C LYS A 102 11.40 -28.33 10.47
N ARG A 103 11.80 -29.04 11.54
CA ARG A 103 12.34 -28.45 12.77
C ARG A 103 13.50 -27.52 12.44
N VAL A 104 13.27 -26.23 12.43
CA VAL A 104 14.33 -25.22 12.37
C VAL A 104 14.12 -24.29 13.55
N VAL A 105 15.00 -24.40 14.54
CA VAL A 105 15.11 -23.44 15.64
C VAL A 105 16.03 -22.32 15.19
N GLY A 106 15.74 -21.08 15.61
CA GLY A 106 16.61 -19.94 15.33
C GLY A 106 16.30 -19.18 14.05
N ASN A 107 15.08 -19.29 13.49
CA ASN A 107 14.62 -18.35 12.47
C ASN A 107 14.36 -16.99 13.09
N ARG A 108 14.91 -15.93 12.48
CA ARG A 108 14.85 -14.58 13.04
C ARG A 108 14.24 -13.60 12.02
N ILE A 109 13.30 -12.77 12.49
CA ILE A 109 12.77 -11.63 11.75
C ILE A 109 13.06 -10.37 12.55
N PHE A 110 13.76 -9.43 11.94
CA PHE A 110 13.98 -8.09 12.49
C PHE A 110 13.04 -7.11 11.78
N TYR A 111 12.06 -6.60 12.52
CA TYR A 111 11.12 -5.60 12.00
C TYR A 111 11.59 -4.20 12.42
N LEU A 112 12.04 -3.39 11.48
CA LEU A 112 12.58 -2.06 11.74
C LEU A 112 11.49 -1.00 11.75
N ALA A 113 10.81 -0.86 12.87
CA ALA A 113 9.85 0.23 13.14
C ALA A 113 10.61 1.49 13.62
N LEU A 114 11.56 1.96 12.81
CA LEU A 114 12.54 3.00 13.16
C LEU A 114 12.59 4.08 12.08
N PRO A 115 13.11 5.29 12.39
CA PRO A 115 13.41 6.28 11.36
C PRO A 115 14.47 5.75 10.38
N PRO A 116 14.33 6.00 9.06
CA PRO A 116 15.24 5.45 8.04
C PRO A 116 16.72 5.83 8.22
N VAL A 117 16.99 6.94 8.88
CA VAL A 117 18.36 7.43 9.14
C VAL A 117 19.19 6.44 9.97
N VAL A 118 18.55 5.62 10.80
CA VAL A 118 19.25 4.61 11.64
C VAL A 118 19.30 3.21 11.01
N TYR A 119 18.65 2.98 9.85
CA TYR A 119 18.67 1.66 9.22
C TYR A 119 20.08 1.13 8.92
N PRO A 120 21.02 1.91 8.35
CA PRO A 120 22.35 1.40 8.06
C PRO A 120 23.09 0.91 9.31
N SER A 121 23.05 1.67 10.42
CA SER A 121 23.70 1.30 11.67
C SER A 121 23.05 0.08 12.33
N VAL A 122 21.72 0.06 12.45
CA VAL A 122 20.98 -1.08 13.00
C VAL A 122 21.22 -2.35 12.18
N CYS A 123 21.19 -2.24 10.85
CA CYS A 123 21.45 -3.38 9.97
C CYS A 123 22.89 -3.90 10.08
N ALA A 124 23.88 -3.01 10.28
CA ALA A 124 25.26 -3.41 10.54
C ALA A 124 25.38 -4.17 11.85
N GLU A 125 24.72 -3.72 12.93
CA GLU A 125 24.68 -4.40 14.22
C GLU A 125 23.97 -5.76 14.14
N ILE A 126 22.86 -5.88 13.43
CA ILE A 126 22.18 -7.15 13.17
C ILE A 126 23.15 -8.11 12.46
N LYS A 127 23.82 -7.62 11.41
CA LYS A 127 24.78 -8.43 10.64
C LYS A 127 25.95 -8.91 11.46
N ALA A 128 26.49 -8.04 12.31
CA ALA A 128 27.67 -8.34 13.13
C ALA A 128 27.38 -9.30 14.28
N SER A 129 26.19 -9.17 14.92
CA SER A 129 25.98 -9.79 16.23
C SER A 129 24.72 -10.64 16.34
N ALA A 130 23.69 -10.41 15.50
CA ALA A 130 22.35 -10.98 15.74
C ALA A 130 21.83 -11.86 14.59
N MET A 131 22.69 -12.23 13.64
CA MET A 131 22.34 -13.22 12.60
C MET A 131 22.18 -14.60 13.23
N SER A 132 21.20 -15.36 12.77
CA SER A 132 21.09 -16.75 13.22
C SER A 132 22.29 -17.56 12.79
N SER A 133 22.89 -18.27 13.75
CA SER A 133 24.03 -19.20 13.55
C SER A 133 23.59 -20.66 13.40
N THR A 134 22.30 -20.95 13.64
CA THR A 134 21.78 -22.32 13.61
C THR A 134 21.70 -22.84 12.17
N LYS A 135 22.25 -24.05 11.93
CA LYS A 135 22.25 -24.66 10.60
C LYS A 135 20.83 -24.86 10.05
N GLY A 136 20.58 -24.26 8.88
CA GLY A 136 19.30 -24.35 8.19
C GLY A 136 18.27 -23.30 8.63
N SER A 137 18.62 -22.42 9.57
CA SER A 137 17.83 -21.24 9.90
C SER A 137 18.06 -20.11 8.91
N TRP A 138 17.18 -19.12 8.96
CA TRP A 138 17.26 -17.93 8.16
C TRP A 138 17.10 -16.67 9.03
N THR A 139 17.64 -15.56 8.54
CA THR A 139 17.42 -14.22 9.10
C THR A 139 16.83 -13.33 8.04
N ARG A 140 15.72 -12.64 8.35
CA ARG A 140 15.02 -11.71 7.47
C ARG A 140 14.89 -10.34 8.14
N VAL A 141 15.05 -9.29 7.35
CA VAL A 141 14.96 -7.90 7.81
C VAL A 141 13.82 -7.23 7.08
N VAL A 142 12.86 -6.76 7.85
CA VAL A 142 11.69 -6.01 7.35
C VAL A 142 11.95 -4.53 7.55
N VAL A 143 11.87 -3.76 6.48
CA VAL A 143 12.09 -2.32 6.47
C VAL A 143 10.83 -1.58 6.03
N GLU A 144 10.50 -0.51 6.76
CA GLU A 144 9.38 0.37 6.48
C GLU A 144 9.77 1.53 5.56
N LYS A 145 8.78 2.11 4.87
CA LYS A 145 8.96 3.37 4.17
C LYS A 145 9.25 4.52 5.16
N PRO A 146 9.94 5.59 4.71
CA PRO A 146 10.37 5.90 3.35
C PRO A 146 11.74 5.27 2.99
N PHE A 147 11.89 4.93 1.70
CA PHE A 147 13.13 4.40 1.12
C PHE A 147 13.89 5.48 0.36
N GLY A 148 14.31 6.53 1.07
CA GLY A 148 14.88 7.75 0.51
C GLY A 148 13.84 8.85 0.25
N LYS A 149 14.33 10.01 -0.19
CA LYS A 149 13.54 11.18 -0.61
C LYS A 149 13.64 11.44 -2.12
N ASP A 150 14.65 10.85 -2.76
CA ASP A 150 14.97 10.92 -4.19
C ASP A 150 15.81 9.71 -4.63
N LEU A 151 16.20 9.66 -5.90
CA LEU A 151 17.00 8.56 -6.44
C LEU A 151 18.31 8.39 -5.69
N GLU A 152 19.04 9.46 -5.44
CA GLU A 152 20.39 9.44 -4.82
C GLU A 152 20.34 8.89 -3.38
N SER A 153 19.45 9.44 -2.55
CA SER A 153 19.28 8.97 -1.16
C SER A 153 18.77 7.53 -1.09
N SER A 154 17.88 7.14 -2.02
CA SER A 154 17.39 5.77 -2.12
C SER A 154 18.48 4.79 -2.53
N GLU A 155 19.31 5.15 -3.52
CA GLU A 155 20.44 4.32 -3.94
C GLU A 155 21.47 4.16 -2.83
N LYS A 156 21.79 5.24 -2.10
CA LYS A 156 22.69 5.19 -0.94
C LYS A 156 22.17 4.23 0.13
N LEU A 157 20.89 4.31 0.49
CA LEU A 157 20.27 3.38 1.43
C LEU A 157 20.32 1.94 0.90
N ASN A 158 19.95 1.73 -0.35
CA ASN A 158 19.99 0.40 -0.96
C ASN A 158 21.40 -0.19 -1.02
N GLN A 159 22.42 0.61 -1.31
CA GLN A 159 23.83 0.17 -1.30
C GLN A 159 24.24 -0.26 0.11
N SER A 160 23.92 0.52 1.14
CA SER A 160 24.21 0.19 2.54
C SER A 160 23.56 -1.13 2.96
N LEU A 161 22.28 -1.35 2.61
CA LEU A 161 21.57 -2.58 2.98
C LEU A 161 22.06 -3.80 2.18
N SER A 162 22.31 -3.65 0.88
CA SER A 162 22.72 -4.76 0.02
C SER A 162 24.18 -5.19 0.24
N ALA A 163 25.00 -4.36 0.88
CA ALA A 163 26.34 -4.77 1.35
C ALA A 163 26.25 -5.74 2.55
N LEU A 164 25.14 -5.72 3.29
CA LEU A 164 24.94 -6.50 4.51
C LEU A 164 24.06 -7.75 4.30
N PHE A 165 23.04 -7.64 3.45
CA PHE A 165 22.01 -8.67 3.25
C PHE A 165 21.76 -8.93 1.77
N SER A 166 21.46 -10.18 1.42
CA SER A 166 20.96 -10.52 0.08
C SER A 166 19.50 -10.03 -0.09
N GLU A 167 19.04 -9.95 -1.35
CA GLU A 167 17.68 -9.49 -1.64
C GLU A 167 16.62 -10.41 -1.01
N GLU A 168 16.89 -11.72 -0.90
CA GLU A 168 16.01 -12.70 -0.28
C GLU A 168 15.85 -12.49 1.24
N GLN A 169 16.77 -11.75 1.86
CA GLN A 169 16.71 -11.40 3.28
C GLN A 169 16.02 -10.08 3.56
N LEU A 170 15.80 -9.23 2.54
CA LEU A 170 15.26 -7.87 2.68
C LEU A 170 13.80 -7.80 2.24
N TYR A 171 12.92 -7.41 3.16
CA TYR A 171 11.49 -7.28 2.97
C TYR A 171 11.09 -5.81 3.08
N ARG A 172 11.02 -5.09 1.95
CA ARG A 172 10.64 -3.66 1.91
C ARG A 172 9.13 -3.54 1.82
N ILE A 173 8.50 -3.04 2.87
CA ILE A 173 7.04 -2.95 2.95
C ILE A 173 6.51 -1.78 2.13
N ASP A 174 5.60 -2.10 1.22
CA ASP A 174 4.53 -1.23 0.78
C ASP A 174 3.19 -1.86 1.20
N HIS A 175 2.55 -1.34 2.24
CA HIS A 175 1.37 -1.98 2.82
C HIS A 175 0.17 -2.03 1.87
N TYR A 176 0.15 -1.26 0.78
CA TYR A 176 -0.88 -1.37 -0.25
C TYR A 176 -0.82 -2.71 -1.00
N LEU A 177 0.38 -3.28 -1.17
CA LEU A 177 0.53 -4.61 -1.75
C LEU A 177 -0.05 -5.73 -0.87
N GLY A 178 -0.22 -5.48 0.44
CA GLY A 178 -0.89 -6.38 1.38
C GLY A 178 -2.41 -6.31 1.36
N LYS A 179 -3.03 -5.32 0.68
CA LYS A 179 -4.49 -5.17 0.63
C LYS A 179 -5.14 -6.22 -0.27
N GLU A 180 -6.23 -6.82 0.19
CA GLU A 180 -6.95 -7.91 -0.50
C GLU A 180 -7.27 -7.59 -1.95
N LEU A 181 -7.90 -6.43 -2.22
CA LEU A 181 -8.27 -6.07 -3.59
C LEU A 181 -7.09 -5.64 -4.47
N VAL A 182 -5.96 -5.27 -3.90
CA VAL A 182 -4.73 -5.03 -4.68
C VAL A 182 -4.16 -6.36 -5.17
N GLN A 183 -4.12 -7.38 -4.31
CA GLN A 183 -3.71 -8.73 -4.70
C GLN A 183 -4.69 -9.35 -5.70
N ASN A 184 -5.99 -9.08 -5.52
CA ASN A 184 -7.02 -9.57 -6.42
C ASN A 184 -6.91 -9.02 -7.85
N LEU A 185 -6.21 -7.91 -8.11
CA LEU A 185 -5.96 -7.40 -9.47
C LEU A 185 -5.28 -8.45 -10.35
N VAL A 186 -4.36 -9.22 -9.81
CA VAL A 186 -3.68 -10.30 -10.54
C VAL A 186 -4.68 -11.39 -10.95
N VAL A 187 -5.53 -11.80 -10.01
CA VAL A 187 -6.58 -12.80 -10.27
C VAL A 187 -7.61 -12.29 -11.27
N MET A 188 -8.11 -11.06 -11.07
CA MET A 188 -9.09 -10.44 -11.96
C MET A 188 -8.58 -10.35 -13.41
N ARG A 189 -7.34 -9.91 -13.57
CA ARG A 189 -6.75 -9.72 -14.90
C ARG A 189 -6.43 -11.04 -15.62
N PHE A 190 -5.93 -12.03 -14.91
CA PHE A 190 -5.32 -13.20 -15.53
C PHE A 190 -6.12 -14.50 -15.40
N ALA A 191 -7.13 -14.54 -14.54
CA ALA A 191 -8.03 -15.70 -14.39
C ALA A 191 -9.37 -15.52 -15.10
N ASN A 192 -9.69 -14.32 -15.64
CA ASN A 192 -10.98 -14.05 -16.30
C ASN A 192 -10.79 -13.84 -17.82
N ARG A 193 -11.31 -14.77 -18.61
CA ARG A 193 -11.14 -14.79 -20.06
C ARG A 193 -11.68 -13.56 -20.77
N PHE A 194 -12.77 -12.95 -20.28
CA PHE A 194 -13.40 -11.78 -20.91
C PHE A 194 -12.66 -10.46 -20.61
N ILE A 195 -11.87 -10.38 -19.53
CA ILE A 195 -11.13 -9.15 -19.17
C ILE A 195 -9.88 -9.00 -20.04
N SER A 196 -9.09 -10.06 -20.20
CA SER A 196 -7.79 -10.02 -20.86
C SER A 196 -7.79 -9.37 -22.27
N PRO A 197 -8.73 -9.69 -23.19
CA PRO A 197 -8.76 -9.10 -24.52
C PRO A 197 -9.10 -7.60 -24.53
N LEU A 198 -9.78 -7.12 -23.49
CA LEU A 198 -10.22 -5.73 -23.38
C LEU A 198 -9.19 -4.84 -22.65
N TRP A 199 -8.15 -5.43 -22.04
CA TRP A 199 -7.22 -4.73 -21.16
C TRP A 199 -6.01 -4.19 -21.91
N ASN A 200 -6.28 -3.27 -22.87
CA ASN A 200 -5.27 -2.69 -23.75
C ASN A 200 -5.72 -1.34 -24.33
N ARG A 201 -4.81 -0.67 -25.03
CA ARG A 201 -5.00 0.63 -25.67
C ARG A 201 -6.13 0.67 -26.71
N ASP A 202 -6.52 -0.46 -27.28
CA ASP A 202 -7.58 -0.49 -28.30
C ASP A 202 -8.96 -0.30 -27.69
N ASN A 203 -9.14 -0.72 -26.43
CA ASN A 203 -10.41 -0.68 -25.71
C ASN A 203 -10.45 0.34 -24.57
N ILE A 204 -9.30 0.65 -23.92
CA ILE A 204 -9.22 1.54 -22.76
C ILE A 204 -8.91 2.96 -23.19
N ALA A 205 -9.72 3.92 -22.71
CA ALA A 205 -9.53 5.34 -22.95
C ALA A 205 -8.58 5.97 -21.93
N ASN A 206 -8.70 5.62 -20.67
CA ASN A 206 -7.82 6.05 -19.59
C ASN A 206 -7.91 5.12 -18.39
N VAL A 207 -6.89 5.19 -17.53
CA VAL A 207 -6.86 4.56 -16.22
C VAL A 207 -6.70 5.64 -15.16
N GLN A 208 -7.51 5.62 -14.11
CA GLN A 208 -7.39 6.53 -12.99
C GLN A 208 -7.08 5.75 -11.72
N ILE A 209 -6.13 6.24 -10.91
CA ILE A 209 -5.82 5.72 -9.59
C ILE A 209 -5.95 6.89 -8.63
N ILE A 210 -6.94 6.82 -7.75
CA ILE A 210 -7.38 7.94 -6.93
C ILE A 210 -7.19 7.59 -5.45
N PHE A 211 -6.55 8.50 -4.72
CA PHE A 211 -6.42 8.45 -3.27
C PHE A 211 -6.90 9.76 -2.67
N LYS A 212 -7.84 9.72 -1.75
CA LYS A 212 -8.37 10.89 -1.05
C LYS A 212 -8.45 10.62 0.45
N GLU A 213 -7.99 11.59 1.24
CA GLU A 213 -8.19 11.64 2.68
C GLU A 213 -9.04 12.88 3.03
N PRO A 214 -10.09 12.72 3.86
CA PRO A 214 -10.96 13.84 4.24
C PRO A 214 -10.41 14.69 5.38
N PHE A 215 -9.24 14.34 5.89
CA PHE A 215 -8.51 15.04 6.96
C PHE A 215 -7.18 15.58 6.44
N GLY A 216 -6.66 16.59 7.16
CA GLY A 216 -5.37 17.23 6.86
C GLY A 216 -4.18 16.45 7.44
N THR A 217 -3.18 17.18 7.92
CA THR A 217 -1.98 16.60 8.56
C THR A 217 -2.12 16.37 10.06
N GLU A 218 -3.08 17.06 10.71
CA GLU A 218 -3.51 16.86 12.10
C GLU A 218 -2.37 16.77 13.13
N GLY A 219 -1.48 17.76 13.12
CA GLY A 219 -0.32 17.86 14.01
C GLY A 219 0.93 17.09 13.54
N ARG A 220 0.88 16.46 12.37
CA ARG A 220 2.02 15.81 11.70
C ARG A 220 2.58 16.63 10.54
N GLY A 221 2.19 17.91 10.45
CA GLY A 221 2.56 18.81 9.35
C GLY A 221 4.06 18.92 9.17
N GLY A 222 4.83 19.10 10.24
CA GLY A 222 6.30 19.21 10.16
C GLY A 222 6.98 17.98 9.55
N TYR A 223 6.52 16.77 9.84
CA TYR A 223 7.01 15.57 9.17
C TYR A 223 6.57 15.51 7.71
N PHE A 224 5.30 15.86 7.44
CA PHE A 224 4.74 15.81 6.09
C PHE A 224 5.39 16.86 5.16
N ASP A 225 5.81 18.00 5.69
CA ASP A 225 6.42 19.09 4.93
C ASP A 225 7.71 18.67 4.21
N ASP A 226 8.47 17.80 4.84
CA ASP A 226 9.69 17.20 4.28
C ASP A 226 9.45 16.27 3.08
N TYR A 227 8.23 15.73 2.94
CA TYR A 227 7.93 14.70 1.96
C TYR A 227 6.91 15.14 0.90
N GLY A 228 5.84 15.80 1.31
CA GLY A 228 4.69 16.10 0.45
C GLY A 228 3.96 14.86 -0.06
N ILE A 229 2.80 15.05 -0.67
CA ILE A 229 1.89 13.96 -1.09
C ILE A 229 2.49 13.03 -2.15
N ILE A 230 3.43 13.52 -2.98
CA ILE A 230 4.03 12.71 -4.04
C ILE A 230 4.91 11.62 -3.42
N ARG A 231 5.82 11.98 -2.50
CA ARG A 231 6.68 11.02 -1.79
C ARG A 231 5.90 10.16 -0.81
N ASP A 232 4.86 10.73 -0.17
CA ASP A 232 4.09 10.00 0.84
C ASP A 232 3.22 8.90 0.23
N VAL A 233 2.60 9.13 -0.95
CA VAL A 233 1.56 8.27 -1.50
C VAL A 233 1.78 7.87 -2.96
N ILE A 234 2.17 8.80 -3.85
CA ILE A 234 2.13 8.58 -5.30
C ILE A 234 3.29 7.71 -5.75
N GLN A 235 4.52 8.05 -5.37
CA GLN A 235 5.76 7.40 -5.81
C GLN A 235 5.88 5.95 -5.33
N ASN A 236 5.16 5.60 -4.27
CA ASN A 236 5.11 4.27 -3.67
C ASN A 236 3.78 3.58 -3.97
N HIS A 237 2.80 3.71 -3.10
CA HIS A 237 1.53 2.97 -3.12
C HIS A 237 0.81 3.02 -4.47
N LEU A 238 0.58 4.22 -5.02
CA LEU A 238 -0.20 4.34 -6.24
C LEU A 238 0.58 3.89 -7.48
N LEU A 239 1.89 4.07 -7.47
CA LEU A 239 2.75 3.56 -8.53
C LEU A 239 2.82 2.03 -8.53
N GLN A 240 2.85 1.38 -7.36
CA GLN A 240 2.78 -0.08 -7.24
C GLN A 240 1.43 -0.62 -7.75
N ILE A 241 0.33 0.03 -7.40
CA ILE A 241 -0.99 -0.29 -7.97
C ILE A 241 -0.98 -0.14 -9.50
N MET A 242 -0.42 0.96 -10.01
CA MET A 242 -0.30 1.19 -11.46
C MET A 242 0.47 0.05 -12.15
N CYS A 243 1.56 -0.43 -11.53
CA CYS A 243 2.31 -1.56 -12.06
C CYS A 243 1.45 -2.82 -12.17
N LEU A 244 0.68 -3.17 -11.13
CA LEU A 244 -0.22 -4.33 -11.15
C LEU A 244 -1.35 -4.19 -12.19
N VAL A 245 -1.85 -2.98 -12.40
CA VAL A 245 -2.85 -2.69 -13.46
C VAL A 245 -2.24 -2.82 -14.85
N ALA A 246 -0.98 -2.40 -15.03
CA ALA A 246 -0.37 -2.27 -16.36
C ALA A 246 0.52 -3.45 -16.78
N MET A 247 1.01 -4.28 -15.85
CA MET A 247 1.95 -5.36 -16.13
C MET A 247 1.41 -6.41 -17.10
N GLU A 248 2.29 -7.10 -17.80
CA GLU A 248 1.94 -8.30 -18.57
C GLU A 248 1.67 -9.49 -17.62
N LYS A 249 1.11 -10.56 -18.18
CA LYS A 249 0.88 -11.79 -17.43
C LYS A 249 2.22 -12.42 -17.06
N PRO A 250 2.55 -12.59 -15.77
CA PRO A 250 3.79 -13.23 -15.36
C PRO A 250 3.82 -14.72 -15.78
N CYS A 251 5.02 -15.27 -15.93
CA CYS A 251 5.21 -16.68 -16.30
C CYS A 251 4.72 -17.63 -15.22
N SER A 252 4.83 -17.22 -13.95
CA SER A 252 4.32 -17.96 -12.79
C SER A 252 3.93 -17.00 -11.67
N LEU A 253 3.43 -17.54 -10.56
CA LEU A 253 3.16 -16.78 -9.33
C LEU A 253 4.39 -16.68 -8.43
N SER A 254 5.59 -16.99 -8.94
CA SER A 254 6.81 -16.76 -8.17
C SER A 254 7.02 -15.26 -7.89
N PRO A 255 7.60 -14.90 -6.74
CA PRO A 255 7.86 -13.49 -6.42
C PRO A 255 8.66 -12.77 -7.49
N ASP A 256 9.65 -13.43 -8.09
CA ASP A 256 10.51 -12.81 -9.10
C ASP A 256 9.77 -12.55 -10.40
N ASP A 257 8.98 -13.50 -10.90
CA ASP A 257 8.19 -13.32 -12.14
C ASP A 257 7.20 -12.14 -12.02
N ILE A 258 6.56 -11.98 -10.86
CA ILE A 258 5.64 -10.87 -10.61
C ILE A 258 6.40 -9.54 -10.54
N ARG A 259 7.51 -9.48 -9.80
CA ARG A 259 8.32 -8.27 -9.64
C ARG A 259 9.00 -7.86 -10.95
N ASP A 260 9.39 -8.83 -11.78
CA ASP A 260 9.95 -8.56 -13.11
C ASP A 260 8.92 -7.89 -14.03
N GLU A 261 7.67 -8.35 -14.03
CA GLU A 261 6.62 -7.70 -14.82
C GLU A 261 6.30 -6.28 -14.32
N LYS A 262 6.29 -6.04 -13.00
CA LYS A 262 6.17 -4.68 -12.46
C LYS A 262 7.34 -3.79 -12.89
N LEU A 263 8.56 -4.29 -12.82
CA LEU A 263 9.76 -3.56 -13.25
C LEU A 263 9.71 -3.18 -14.73
N LYS A 264 9.23 -4.06 -15.60
CA LYS A 264 9.05 -3.74 -17.04
C LYS A 264 8.12 -2.54 -17.22
N VAL A 265 7.03 -2.46 -16.48
CA VAL A 265 6.13 -1.29 -16.52
C VAL A 265 6.89 -0.02 -16.14
N LEU A 266 7.58 -0.03 -14.98
CA LEU A 266 8.31 1.14 -14.48
C LEU A 266 9.34 1.65 -15.50
N ARG A 267 10.08 0.75 -16.16
CA ARG A 267 11.07 1.08 -17.18
C ARG A 267 10.47 1.65 -18.47
N CYS A 268 9.17 1.41 -18.71
CA CYS A 268 8.43 1.98 -19.82
C CYS A 268 7.81 3.35 -19.52
N ILE A 269 8.00 3.90 -18.31
CA ILE A 269 7.48 5.22 -17.92
C ILE A 269 8.63 6.22 -17.97
N ALA A 270 8.47 7.29 -18.77
CA ALA A 270 9.40 8.41 -18.78
C ALA A 270 9.27 9.25 -17.50
N PRO A 271 10.30 10.03 -17.12
CA PRO A 271 10.18 11.01 -16.04
C PRO A 271 8.95 11.91 -16.24
N VAL A 272 8.25 12.20 -15.15
CA VAL A 272 7.01 12.97 -15.20
C VAL A 272 7.31 14.41 -15.61
N SER A 273 6.67 14.86 -16.72
CA SER A 273 6.77 16.23 -17.19
C SER A 273 5.93 17.18 -16.34
N THR A 274 6.42 18.38 -16.10
CA THR A 274 5.70 19.45 -15.39
C THR A 274 4.38 19.82 -16.04
N ASP A 275 4.26 19.71 -17.37
CA ASP A 275 3.01 19.96 -18.11
C ASP A 275 1.90 18.94 -17.80
N ASN A 276 2.27 17.79 -17.25
CA ASN A 276 1.38 16.70 -16.90
C ASN A 276 1.14 16.60 -15.40
N VAL A 277 1.38 17.67 -14.65
CA VAL A 277 1.25 17.70 -13.19
C VAL A 277 0.50 18.96 -12.74
N VAL A 278 -0.39 18.78 -11.79
CA VAL A 278 -0.98 19.85 -10.99
C VAL A 278 -0.75 19.53 -9.53
N VAL A 279 -0.09 20.43 -8.81
CA VAL A 279 0.08 20.33 -7.35
C VAL A 279 -0.81 21.34 -6.65
N GLY A 280 -1.31 20.99 -5.46
CA GLY A 280 -2.17 21.84 -4.67
C GLY A 280 -1.82 21.80 -3.18
N GLN A 281 -2.26 22.82 -2.46
CA GLN A 281 -2.15 22.88 -1.00
C GLN A 281 -3.50 23.36 -0.41
N TYR A 282 -3.99 22.65 0.63
CA TYR A 282 -5.30 23.02 1.18
C TYR A 282 -5.23 24.30 1.99
N SER A 283 -6.24 25.15 1.78
CA SER A 283 -6.51 26.37 2.51
C SER A 283 -7.64 26.17 3.53
N THR A 284 -7.94 27.18 4.30
CA THR A 284 -9.05 27.18 5.26
C THR A 284 -10.35 26.69 4.61
N GLY A 285 -11.04 25.78 5.28
CA GLY A 285 -12.30 25.23 4.84
C GLY A 285 -13.52 26.11 5.18
N PRO A 286 -14.68 25.85 4.55
CA PRO A 286 -15.89 26.65 4.72
C PRO A 286 -16.49 26.61 6.14
N HIS A 287 -16.10 25.64 6.95
CA HIS A 287 -16.55 25.48 8.34
C HIS A 287 -15.44 25.82 9.37
N GLY A 288 -14.43 26.61 8.96
CA GLY A 288 -13.34 27.00 9.84
C GLY A 288 -12.26 25.94 10.06
N GLN A 289 -12.19 24.89 9.21
CA GLN A 289 -11.09 23.95 9.24
C GLN A 289 -9.78 24.67 8.87
N PRO A 290 -8.65 24.37 9.57
CA PRO A 290 -7.39 25.09 9.39
C PRO A 290 -6.77 24.84 8.02
N ALA A 291 -6.03 25.82 7.52
CA ALA A 291 -5.16 25.64 6.35
C ALA A 291 -3.96 24.77 6.69
N TYR A 292 -3.25 24.27 5.67
CA TYR A 292 -2.05 23.46 5.85
C TYR A 292 -0.96 24.17 6.67
N VAL A 293 -0.76 25.44 6.38
CA VAL A 293 0.24 26.29 7.06
C VAL A 293 -0.11 26.63 8.52
N ASP A 294 -1.35 26.37 8.94
CA ASP A 294 -1.79 26.52 10.33
C ASP A 294 -1.40 25.30 11.20
N ASP A 295 -0.94 24.19 10.59
CA ASP A 295 -0.54 22.97 11.33
C ASP A 295 0.80 23.25 12.06
N PRO A 296 0.91 22.94 13.36
CA PRO A 296 2.15 23.10 14.11
C PRO A 296 3.34 22.41 13.45
N GLY A 297 4.44 23.16 13.28
CA GLY A 297 5.67 22.65 12.67
C GLY A 297 5.73 22.81 11.14
N VAL A 298 4.70 23.34 10.50
CA VAL A 298 4.74 23.72 9.09
C VAL A 298 5.23 25.18 8.96
N PRO A 299 6.22 25.47 8.09
CA PRO A 299 6.64 26.86 7.81
C PRO A 299 5.49 27.65 7.17
N GLU A 300 5.33 28.95 7.54
CA GLU A 300 4.30 29.82 6.98
C GLU A 300 4.36 29.96 5.45
N ASN A 301 5.56 29.83 4.88
CA ASN A 301 5.81 29.91 3.45
C ASN A 301 6.01 28.54 2.79
N SER A 302 5.54 27.47 3.42
CA SER A 302 5.67 26.12 2.89
C SER A 302 5.04 26.00 1.49
N MET A 303 5.77 25.35 0.60
CA MET A 303 5.35 25.00 -0.76
C MET A 303 5.09 23.49 -0.90
N ALA A 304 5.09 22.73 0.21
CA ALA A 304 4.87 21.30 0.17
C ALA A 304 3.47 20.97 -0.39
N PRO A 305 3.37 20.13 -1.42
CA PRO A 305 2.08 19.78 -2.00
C PRO A 305 1.33 18.80 -1.09
N THR A 306 0.10 19.18 -0.71
CA THR A 306 -0.85 18.29 -0.01
C THR A 306 -1.81 17.60 -0.97
N PHE A 307 -1.76 17.97 -2.26
CA PHE A 307 -2.51 17.42 -3.36
C PHE A 307 -1.63 17.33 -4.60
N CYS A 308 -1.80 16.26 -5.37
CA CYS A 308 -1.20 16.16 -6.70
C CYS A 308 -2.12 15.35 -7.62
N THR A 309 -2.24 15.84 -8.87
CA THR A 309 -2.70 15.03 -10.00
C THR A 309 -1.57 14.99 -11.03
N CYS A 310 -1.14 13.80 -11.41
CA CYS A 310 -0.17 13.64 -12.49
C CYS A 310 -0.66 12.64 -13.53
N VAL A 311 -0.24 12.85 -14.79
CA VAL A 311 -0.55 11.97 -15.90
C VAL A 311 0.73 11.32 -16.40
N MET A 312 0.72 10.00 -16.44
CA MET A 312 1.84 9.18 -16.91
C MET A 312 1.41 8.31 -18.08
N TYR A 313 2.38 7.91 -18.90
CA TYR A 313 2.18 7.03 -20.05
C TYR A 313 3.15 5.87 -19.99
N VAL A 314 2.62 4.65 -20.16
CA VAL A 314 3.44 3.44 -20.27
C VAL A 314 3.72 3.21 -21.76
N LYS A 315 4.97 3.44 -22.17
CA LYS A 315 5.40 3.36 -23.58
C LYS A 315 5.70 1.92 -23.96
N ASN A 316 4.65 1.12 -24.11
CA ASN A 316 4.73 -0.24 -24.62
C ASN A 316 3.55 -0.54 -25.55
N GLU A 317 3.56 -1.69 -26.22
CA GLU A 317 2.53 -2.06 -27.19
C GLU A 317 1.11 -2.06 -26.61
N ARG A 318 0.96 -2.52 -25.37
CA ARG A 318 -0.34 -2.61 -24.69
C ARG A 318 -0.95 -1.25 -24.33
N TRP A 319 -0.12 -0.27 -23.97
CA TRP A 319 -0.59 0.95 -23.30
C TRP A 319 -0.23 2.24 -24.03
N ASP A 320 0.51 2.18 -25.15
CA ASP A 320 0.93 3.40 -25.84
C ASP A 320 -0.26 4.31 -26.16
N GLY A 321 -0.16 5.57 -25.74
CA GLY A 321 -1.21 6.59 -25.88
C GLY A 321 -2.30 6.57 -24.82
N VAL A 322 -2.36 5.58 -23.91
CA VAL A 322 -3.34 5.55 -22.82
C VAL A 322 -2.83 6.36 -21.62
N PRO A 323 -3.54 7.43 -21.19
CA PRO A 323 -3.15 8.19 -20.02
C PRO A 323 -3.49 7.41 -18.73
N PHE A 324 -2.51 7.31 -17.83
CA PHE A 324 -2.66 6.89 -16.45
C PHE A 324 -2.70 8.15 -15.58
N ILE A 325 -3.87 8.44 -15.02
CA ILE A 325 -4.15 9.64 -14.24
C ILE A 325 -4.08 9.26 -12.76
N ILE A 326 -3.03 9.71 -12.07
CA ILE A 326 -2.85 9.46 -10.65
C ILE A 326 -3.26 10.70 -9.88
N LYS A 327 -4.15 10.56 -8.91
CA LYS A 327 -4.63 11.64 -8.04
C LYS A 327 -4.47 11.25 -6.58
N ALA A 328 -3.81 12.09 -5.80
CA ALA A 328 -3.72 11.95 -4.36
C ALA A 328 -3.90 13.28 -3.65
N GLY A 329 -4.57 13.30 -2.49
CA GLY A 329 -4.70 14.53 -1.72
C GLY A 329 -5.28 14.31 -0.32
N LYS A 330 -4.90 15.25 0.56
CA LYS A 330 -5.42 15.40 1.93
C LYS A 330 -6.47 16.49 1.98
N ALA A 331 -7.26 16.54 3.07
CA ALA A 331 -8.31 17.51 3.28
C ALA A 331 -9.31 17.60 2.10
N LEU A 332 -9.61 16.47 1.48
CA LEU A 332 -10.59 16.37 0.39
C LEU A 332 -11.99 16.03 0.90
N ASN A 333 -12.94 15.97 -0.01
CA ASN A 333 -14.37 15.82 0.29
C ASN A 333 -14.80 14.43 0.82
N GLU A 334 -13.95 13.41 0.69
CA GLU A 334 -14.29 12.03 1.05
C GLU A 334 -13.02 11.19 1.30
N ALA A 335 -13.16 10.09 2.07
CA ALA A 335 -12.13 9.04 2.11
C ALA A 335 -12.35 8.09 0.93
N LYS A 336 -11.32 7.93 0.07
CA LYS A 336 -11.43 7.05 -1.09
C LYS A 336 -10.07 6.58 -1.59
N CYS A 337 -9.95 5.28 -1.85
CA CYS A 337 -8.88 4.76 -2.68
C CYS A 337 -9.48 3.82 -3.72
N GLU A 338 -9.39 4.16 -5.00
CA GLU A 338 -9.98 3.37 -6.07
C GLU A 338 -9.20 3.45 -7.37
N ILE A 339 -9.34 2.40 -8.17
CA ILE A 339 -8.83 2.26 -9.53
C ILE A 339 -10.04 2.32 -10.46
N ARG A 340 -10.03 3.21 -11.45
CA ARG A 340 -11.05 3.30 -12.50
C ARG A 340 -10.42 3.06 -13.86
N VAL A 341 -10.93 2.09 -14.58
CA VAL A 341 -10.56 1.82 -15.96
C VAL A 341 -11.74 2.21 -16.84
N GLN A 342 -11.58 3.31 -17.57
CA GLN A 342 -12.62 3.85 -18.45
C GLN A 342 -12.40 3.32 -19.86
N PHE A 343 -13.42 2.67 -20.42
CA PHE A 343 -13.39 2.16 -21.79
C PHE A 343 -13.62 3.27 -22.81
N LYS A 344 -13.24 3.03 -24.05
CA LYS A 344 -13.49 3.96 -25.18
C LYS A 344 -14.99 4.07 -25.47
N ASP A 345 -15.33 5.10 -26.25
CA ASP A 345 -16.69 5.33 -26.71
C ASP A 345 -17.19 4.16 -27.56
N VAL A 346 -18.49 3.86 -27.47
CA VAL A 346 -19.12 2.84 -28.32
C VAL A 346 -19.14 3.35 -29.77
N PRO A 347 -18.57 2.60 -30.72
CA PRO A 347 -18.63 3.00 -32.13
C PRO A 347 -20.04 2.84 -32.69
N GLY A 348 -20.45 3.74 -33.58
CA GLY A 348 -21.75 3.66 -34.25
C GLY A 348 -22.94 3.74 -33.32
N ASP A 349 -22.98 4.77 -32.49
CA ASP A 349 -23.98 4.96 -31.44
C ASP A 349 -25.42 5.03 -31.98
N LEU A 350 -26.17 3.91 -31.85
CA LEU A 350 -27.58 3.79 -32.27
C LEU A 350 -28.56 4.63 -31.47
N PHE A 351 -28.13 5.12 -30.30
CA PHE A 351 -29.00 5.80 -29.34
C PHE A 351 -28.77 7.32 -29.31
N GLU A 352 -27.97 7.86 -30.21
CA GLU A 352 -27.65 9.29 -30.25
C GLU A 352 -28.90 10.17 -30.30
N SER A 353 -29.90 9.78 -31.14
CA SER A 353 -31.18 10.52 -31.29
C SER A 353 -32.12 10.42 -30.08
N ARG A 354 -31.85 9.54 -29.14
CA ARG A 354 -32.66 9.30 -27.94
C ARG A 354 -32.14 10.00 -26.69
N ARG A 355 -31.03 10.68 -26.80
CA ARG A 355 -30.44 11.42 -25.68
C ARG A 355 -30.88 12.86 -25.67
N VAL A 356 -31.17 13.37 -24.47
CA VAL A 356 -31.56 14.77 -24.29
C VAL A 356 -30.34 15.70 -24.46
N GLN A 357 -29.14 15.26 -24.01
CA GLN A 357 -27.86 15.98 -24.18
C GLN A 357 -26.65 15.04 -24.03
N GLY A 358 -25.52 15.41 -24.69
CA GLY A 358 -24.20 14.85 -24.46
C GLY A 358 -23.92 13.51 -25.16
N LYS A 359 -22.71 12.98 -24.93
CA LYS A 359 -22.28 11.64 -25.40
C LYS A 359 -22.79 10.55 -24.48
N GLN A 360 -22.87 9.32 -24.99
CA GLN A 360 -23.12 8.16 -24.15
C GLN A 360 -22.01 8.03 -23.07
N ALA A 361 -22.44 7.78 -21.83
CA ALA A 361 -21.48 7.54 -20.77
C ALA A 361 -20.61 6.33 -21.07
N ARG A 362 -19.31 6.48 -20.89
CA ARG A 362 -18.36 5.37 -21.07
C ARG A 362 -18.57 4.29 -20.02
N ASN A 363 -18.39 3.06 -20.40
CA ASN A 363 -18.33 1.98 -19.45
C ASN A 363 -17.07 2.11 -18.58
N GLU A 364 -17.18 1.72 -17.32
CA GLU A 364 -16.06 1.72 -16.38
C GLU A 364 -15.99 0.40 -15.62
N PHE A 365 -14.75 -0.09 -15.43
CA PHE A 365 -14.45 -1.13 -14.45
C PHE A 365 -13.75 -0.47 -13.27
N VAL A 366 -14.33 -0.61 -12.08
CA VAL A 366 -13.87 0.08 -10.88
C VAL A 366 -13.52 -0.93 -9.79
N VAL A 367 -12.35 -0.74 -9.17
CA VAL A 367 -11.91 -1.48 -7.99
C VAL A 367 -11.71 -0.47 -6.87
N ARG A 368 -12.61 -0.45 -5.90
CA ARG A 368 -12.50 0.39 -4.70
C ARG A 368 -11.77 -0.40 -3.62
N LEU A 369 -10.61 0.09 -3.20
CA LEU A 369 -9.77 -0.55 -2.20
C LEU A 369 -10.20 -0.20 -0.77
N GLN A 370 -10.69 1.02 -0.58
CA GLN A 370 -11.18 1.55 0.71
C GLN A 370 -12.00 2.85 0.49
N PRO A 371 -13.00 3.14 1.34
CA PRO A 371 -13.64 2.22 2.28
C PRO A 371 -14.48 1.18 1.53
N ASP A 372 -15.00 0.19 2.25
CA ASP A 372 -15.91 -0.82 1.73
C ASP A 372 -15.39 -1.49 0.43
N PRO A 373 -14.40 -2.40 0.54
CA PRO A 373 -13.77 -3.01 -0.63
C PRO A 373 -14.78 -3.62 -1.58
N THR A 374 -14.81 -3.14 -2.83
CA THR A 374 -15.78 -3.57 -3.84
C THR A 374 -15.22 -3.50 -5.25
N ILE A 375 -15.76 -4.33 -6.13
CA ILE A 375 -15.52 -4.30 -7.56
C ILE A 375 -16.85 -4.07 -8.24
N PHE A 376 -16.92 -3.11 -9.16
CA PHE A 376 -18.14 -2.89 -9.92
C PHE A 376 -17.86 -2.47 -11.37
N MET A 377 -18.82 -2.75 -12.24
CA MET A 377 -18.83 -2.31 -13.63
C MET A 377 -19.97 -1.35 -13.84
N LYS A 378 -19.66 -0.16 -14.36
CA LYS A 378 -20.69 0.79 -14.83
C LYS A 378 -21.06 0.43 -16.26
N MET A 379 -22.34 0.16 -16.46
CA MET A 379 -22.90 -0.31 -17.73
C MET A 379 -24.09 0.55 -18.12
N THR A 380 -24.29 0.75 -19.42
CA THR A 380 -25.51 1.34 -19.95
C THR A 380 -26.55 0.24 -20.10
N VAL A 381 -27.73 0.44 -19.55
CA VAL A 381 -28.88 -0.45 -19.60
C VAL A 381 -30.11 0.31 -20.11
N LYS A 382 -31.12 -0.41 -20.58
CA LYS A 382 -32.43 0.18 -20.84
C LYS A 382 -33.11 0.48 -19.50
N GLU A 383 -33.63 1.69 -19.35
CA GLU A 383 -34.49 2.04 -18.23
C GLU A 383 -35.78 1.18 -18.26
N PRO A 384 -36.22 0.63 -17.13
CA PRO A 384 -37.50 -0.09 -17.09
C PRO A 384 -38.67 0.79 -17.54
N GLY A 385 -39.51 0.28 -18.43
CA GLY A 385 -40.63 0.98 -19.00
C GLY A 385 -40.86 0.66 -20.48
N LEU A 386 -41.78 1.37 -21.10
CA LEU A 386 -42.16 1.17 -22.51
C LEU A 386 -41.13 1.80 -23.49
N ASP A 387 -40.46 2.84 -23.07
CA ASP A 387 -39.50 3.59 -23.89
C ASP A 387 -38.11 2.94 -23.89
N MET A 388 -37.33 3.23 -24.93
CA MET A 388 -35.93 2.83 -25.05
C MET A 388 -34.96 3.84 -24.44
N ASN A 389 -35.31 4.38 -23.27
CA ASN A 389 -34.42 5.30 -22.54
C ASN A 389 -33.23 4.56 -21.97
N LEU A 390 -32.09 5.24 -21.98
CA LEU A 390 -30.81 4.69 -21.45
C LEU A 390 -30.58 5.19 -20.03
N ALA A 391 -30.20 4.27 -19.16
CA ALA A 391 -29.71 4.58 -17.82
C ALA A 391 -28.33 3.97 -17.60
N GLN A 392 -27.48 4.59 -16.78
CA GLN A 392 -26.27 3.98 -16.31
C GLN A 392 -26.57 3.19 -15.03
N SER A 393 -26.17 1.93 -14.99
CA SER A 393 -26.34 1.04 -13.84
C SER A 393 -25.00 0.40 -13.46
N GLU A 394 -24.96 -0.16 -12.26
CA GLU A 394 -23.77 -0.80 -11.71
C GLU A 394 -24.01 -2.30 -11.48
N LEU A 395 -23.07 -3.12 -11.93
CA LEU A 395 -22.98 -4.54 -11.56
C LEU A 395 -21.89 -4.63 -10.48
N GLU A 396 -22.31 -4.89 -9.24
CA GLU A 396 -21.47 -4.77 -8.07
C GLU A 396 -21.14 -6.11 -7.40
N LEU A 397 -19.87 -6.27 -6.99
CA LEU A 397 -19.41 -7.33 -6.11
C LEU A 397 -18.87 -6.69 -4.82
N LEU A 398 -19.71 -6.54 -3.82
CA LEU A 398 -19.34 -6.04 -2.51
C LEU A 398 -18.77 -7.18 -1.65
N TYR A 399 -17.50 -7.08 -1.28
CA TYR A 399 -16.75 -8.13 -0.57
C TYR A 399 -17.33 -8.41 0.82
N THR A 400 -17.67 -7.37 1.56
CA THR A 400 -18.26 -7.47 2.90
C THR A 400 -19.59 -8.23 2.91
N THR A 401 -20.40 -8.08 1.85
CA THR A 401 -21.68 -8.79 1.70
C THR A 401 -21.49 -10.21 1.16
N ARG A 402 -20.58 -10.38 0.19
CA ARG A 402 -20.38 -11.68 -0.47
C ARG A 402 -19.63 -12.67 0.40
N TYR A 403 -18.67 -12.20 1.17
CA TYR A 403 -17.76 -13.01 1.99
C TYR A 403 -17.94 -12.78 3.50
N GLN A 404 -19.19 -12.63 3.97
CA GLN A 404 -19.55 -12.32 5.37
C GLN A 404 -18.92 -13.26 6.43
N ARG A 405 -18.58 -14.48 6.06
CA ARG A 405 -18.00 -15.49 6.96
C ARG A 405 -16.48 -15.57 6.89
N VAL A 406 -15.85 -14.78 6.04
CA VAL A 406 -14.41 -14.77 5.86
C VAL A 406 -13.86 -13.50 6.48
N ALA A 407 -13.00 -13.65 7.47
CA ALA A 407 -12.21 -12.51 7.99
C ALA A 407 -11.17 -12.13 6.92
N ILE A 408 -11.33 -10.97 6.32
CA ILE A 408 -10.33 -10.41 5.39
C ILE A 408 -9.16 -9.92 6.24
N PRO A 409 -7.94 -10.48 6.08
CA PRO A 409 -6.80 -10.06 6.86
C PRO A 409 -6.42 -8.61 6.51
N GLU A 410 -5.92 -7.88 7.49
CA GLU A 410 -5.34 -6.57 7.27
C GLU A 410 -4.01 -6.67 6.50
N ALA A 411 -3.61 -5.59 5.83
CA ALA A 411 -2.42 -5.56 4.99
C ALA A 411 -1.15 -5.97 5.74
N TYR A 412 -0.94 -5.47 6.94
CA TYR A 412 0.24 -5.83 7.76
C TYR A 412 0.21 -7.27 8.24
N GLU A 413 -0.96 -7.79 8.59
CA GLU A 413 -1.13 -9.21 8.96
C GLU A 413 -0.66 -10.12 7.81
N ARG A 414 -1.08 -9.81 6.58
CA ARG A 414 -0.66 -10.51 5.36
C ARG A 414 0.85 -10.43 5.16
N LEU A 415 1.43 -9.24 5.19
CA LEU A 415 2.85 -9.03 4.91
C LEU A 415 3.76 -9.68 5.97
N ILE A 416 3.37 -9.65 7.24
CA ILE A 416 4.11 -10.35 8.30
C ILE A 416 4.07 -11.86 8.05
N LEU A 417 2.92 -12.41 7.67
CA LEU A 417 2.78 -13.83 7.34
C LEU A 417 3.60 -14.22 6.10
N ASP A 418 3.57 -13.40 5.05
CA ASP A 418 4.39 -13.60 3.86
C ASP A 418 5.89 -13.58 4.22
N CYS A 419 6.31 -12.65 5.10
CA CYS A 419 7.67 -12.63 5.61
C CYS A 419 8.03 -13.90 6.39
N ILE A 420 7.13 -14.44 7.23
CA ILE A 420 7.33 -15.71 7.95
C ILE A 420 7.49 -16.87 6.97
N ASN A 421 6.70 -16.88 5.90
CA ASN A 421 6.71 -17.95 4.87
C ASN A 421 7.87 -17.81 3.86
N GLY A 422 8.50 -16.64 3.77
CA GLY A 422 9.56 -16.35 2.79
C GLY A 422 9.02 -15.94 1.42
N ASP A 423 7.77 -15.53 1.35
CA ASP A 423 7.16 -15.04 0.13
C ASP A 423 7.40 -13.54 -0.02
N GLN A 424 8.03 -13.14 -1.12
CA GLN A 424 8.36 -11.73 -1.39
C GLN A 424 7.50 -11.10 -2.49
N GLN A 425 6.45 -11.77 -2.97
CA GLN A 425 5.64 -11.25 -4.06
C GLN A 425 4.98 -9.88 -3.76
N HIS A 426 4.72 -9.60 -2.49
CA HIS A 426 4.07 -8.37 -2.01
C HIS A 426 5.06 -7.35 -1.42
N PHE A 427 6.36 -7.55 -1.66
CA PHE A 427 7.41 -6.63 -1.20
C PHE A 427 8.11 -5.96 -2.39
N VAL A 428 8.61 -4.75 -2.15
CA VAL A 428 9.25 -3.94 -3.19
C VAL A 428 10.71 -4.36 -3.36
N ARG A 429 11.11 -4.67 -4.60
CA ARG A 429 12.48 -5.03 -4.95
C ARG A 429 13.34 -3.78 -5.17
N ARG A 430 14.65 -3.90 -4.95
CA ARG A 430 15.62 -2.80 -5.10
C ARG A 430 15.53 -2.10 -6.45
N ASP A 431 15.46 -2.84 -7.53
CA ASP A 431 15.43 -2.27 -8.89
C ASP A 431 14.10 -1.58 -9.23
N GLU A 432 12.99 -2.02 -8.64
CA GLU A 432 11.71 -1.31 -8.70
C GLU A 432 11.82 0.07 -8.04
N LEU A 433 12.49 0.18 -6.88
CA LEU A 433 12.71 1.46 -6.19
C LEU A 433 13.54 2.43 -7.05
N VAL A 434 14.63 1.94 -7.65
CA VAL A 434 15.48 2.74 -8.55
C VAL A 434 14.65 3.28 -9.72
N ALA A 435 13.88 2.41 -10.38
CA ALA A 435 13.03 2.81 -11.50
C ALA A 435 11.95 3.82 -11.07
N ALA A 436 11.29 3.59 -9.92
CA ALA A 436 10.27 4.48 -9.37
C ALA A 436 10.82 5.88 -9.06
N TRP A 437 12.00 5.96 -8.42
CA TRP A 437 12.64 7.24 -8.16
C TRP A 437 13.15 7.94 -9.43
N THR A 438 13.59 7.20 -10.43
CA THR A 438 13.97 7.77 -11.73
C THR A 438 12.81 8.52 -12.38
N ILE A 439 11.57 8.01 -12.23
CA ILE A 439 10.36 8.65 -12.76
C ILE A 439 10.06 9.98 -12.07
N PHE A 440 10.19 10.06 -10.74
CA PHE A 440 9.71 11.20 -9.96
C PHE A 440 10.82 12.18 -9.53
N THR A 441 12.08 11.78 -9.43
CA THR A 441 13.15 12.65 -8.91
C THR A 441 13.31 13.96 -9.67
N PRO A 442 13.25 14.02 -11.02
CA PRO A 442 13.36 15.29 -11.73
C PRO A 442 12.24 16.27 -11.37
N LEU A 443 10.99 15.80 -11.30
CA LEU A 443 9.83 16.60 -10.88
C LEU A 443 9.97 17.08 -9.44
N LEU A 444 10.36 16.20 -8.52
CA LEU A 444 10.52 16.53 -7.11
C LEU A 444 11.59 17.58 -6.88
N LYS A 445 12.76 17.45 -7.52
CA LYS A 445 13.82 18.48 -7.47
C LYS A 445 13.34 19.85 -8.00
N TYR A 446 12.50 19.85 -9.03
CA TYR A 446 11.90 21.08 -9.57
C TYR A 446 10.91 21.71 -8.58
N ILE A 447 10.05 20.91 -7.93
CA ILE A 447 9.11 21.38 -6.91
C ILE A 447 9.88 21.91 -5.69
N ASP A 448 10.84 21.15 -5.18
CA ASP A 448 11.65 21.53 -3.99
C ASP A 448 12.44 22.83 -4.23
N ALA A 449 12.85 23.10 -5.46
CA ALA A 449 13.49 24.36 -5.86
C ALA A 449 12.50 25.53 -6.05
N GLY A 450 11.21 25.36 -5.74
CA GLY A 450 10.17 26.38 -5.90
C GLY A 450 9.71 26.61 -7.34
N GLY A 451 10.06 25.71 -8.27
CA GLY A 451 9.69 25.81 -9.68
C GLY A 451 8.20 25.61 -9.96
N MET A 452 7.44 25.08 -8.99
CA MET A 452 6.00 24.85 -9.14
C MET A 452 5.28 25.31 -7.87
N LYS A 453 4.46 26.37 -7.99
CA LYS A 453 3.65 26.87 -6.90
C LYS A 453 2.36 26.01 -6.77
N PRO A 454 2.02 25.46 -5.57
CA PRO A 454 0.80 24.73 -5.39
C PRO A 454 -0.44 25.63 -5.51
N TYR A 455 -1.45 25.15 -6.24
CA TYR A 455 -2.75 25.83 -6.33
C TYR A 455 -3.51 25.67 -5.01
N PRO A 456 -4.12 26.75 -4.48
CA PRO A 456 -4.94 26.63 -3.28
C PRO A 456 -6.24 25.87 -3.57
N TYR A 457 -6.68 25.04 -2.63
CA TYR A 457 -8.02 24.44 -2.65
C TYR A 457 -8.62 24.42 -1.24
N PRO A 458 -9.92 24.71 -1.10
CA PRO A 458 -10.58 24.72 0.21
C PRO A 458 -10.54 23.31 0.86
N TYR A 459 -10.29 23.26 2.16
CA TYR A 459 -10.49 22.04 2.96
C TYR A 459 -11.87 21.46 2.72
N GLY A 460 -11.99 20.14 2.49
CA GLY A 460 -13.25 19.46 2.19
C GLY A 460 -13.70 19.55 0.73
N SER A 461 -12.91 20.16 -0.17
CA SER A 461 -13.24 20.26 -1.60
C SER A 461 -12.78 19.03 -2.39
N VAL A 462 -13.02 19.03 -3.70
CA VAL A 462 -12.56 17.99 -4.63
C VAL A 462 -11.09 18.18 -5.08
N GLY A 463 -10.43 19.23 -4.60
CA GLY A 463 -9.09 19.64 -5.01
C GLY A 463 -9.11 20.83 -6.00
N PRO A 464 -7.94 21.27 -6.51
CA PRO A 464 -7.84 22.42 -7.40
C PRO A 464 -8.60 22.22 -8.70
N TYR A 465 -9.16 23.32 -9.26
CA TYR A 465 -9.87 23.31 -10.54
C TYR A 465 -8.94 22.87 -11.70
N GLU A 466 -7.69 23.29 -11.68
CA GLU A 466 -6.67 22.98 -12.68
C GLU A 466 -6.44 21.45 -12.83
N ALA A 467 -6.65 20.70 -11.77
CA ALA A 467 -6.57 19.24 -11.81
C ALA A 467 -7.69 18.61 -12.67
N ASN A 468 -8.88 19.21 -12.68
CA ASN A 468 -9.96 18.75 -13.55
C ASN A 468 -9.68 19.13 -15.01
N ALA A 469 -9.20 20.34 -15.28
CA ALA A 469 -8.77 20.76 -16.62
C ALA A 469 -7.68 19.85 -17.19
N LEU A 470 -6.70 19.43 -16.37
CA LEU A 470 -5.68 18.46 -16.77
C LEU A 470 -6.30 17.11 -17.18
N ARG A 471 -7.24 16.59 -16.39
CA ARG A 471 -7.92 15.32 -16.66
C ARG A 471 -8.73 15.37 -17.97
N GLU A 472 -9.48 16.45 -18.19
CA GLU A 472 -10.26 16.68 -19.42
C GLU A 472 -9.37 16.79 -20.65
N ARG A 473 -8.24 17.50 -20.54
CA ARG A 473 -7.25 17.65 -21.62
C ARG A 473 -6.73 16.30 -22.13
N VAL A 474 -6.58 15.31 -21.27
CA VAL A 474 -6.12 13.97 -21.64
C VAL A 474 -7.26 12.99 -21.94
N GLY A 475 -8.47 13.51 -22.16
CA GLY A 475 -9.60 12.75 -22.68
C GLY A 475 -10.40 11.98 -21.63
N HIS A 476 -10.24 12.31 -20.34
CA HIS A 476 -11.18 11.82 -19.33
C HIS A 476 -12.55 12.44 -19.56
N GLN A 477 -13.58 11.62 -19.62
CA GLN A 477 -14.95 12.09 -19.63
C GLN A 477 -15.56 11.93 -18.23
N THR A 478 -15.99 13.06 -17.67
CA THR A 478 -16.85 13.00 -16.48
C THR A 478 -18.22 12.52 -16.97
N ASN A 479 -18.66 11.37 -16.50
CA ASN A 479 -19.98 10.83 -16.80
C ASN A 479 -21.05 11.72 -16.13
N VAL A 480 -21.44 12.80 -16.79
CA VAL A 480 -22.52 13.68 -16.36
C VAL A 480 -23.79 13.20 -17.04
N ILE A 481 -24.37 12.11 -16.57
CA ILE A 481 -25.80 11.89 -16.72
C ILE A 481 -26.37 11.95 -15.31
N GLY A 482 -27.04 13.09 -15.05
CA GLY A 482 -27.84 13.35 -13.88
C GLY A 482 -27.17 13.03 -12.55
N ARG A 483 -26.75 14.11 -11.85
CA ARG A 483 -26.25 14.10 -10.47
C ARG A 483 -25.21 12.99 -10.22
N ASP A 484 -24.02 13.34 -9.73
CA ASP A 484 -23.34 12.44 -8.81
C ASP A 484 -24.42 12.00 -7.81
N ILE A 485 -25.05 10.89 -8.10
CA ILE A 485 -25.81 10.16 -7.10
C ILE A 485 -24.70 9.66 -6.19
N THR A 486 -24.29 10.50 -5.23
CA THR A 486 -23.83 10.03 -3.96
C THR A 486 -24.90 9.03 -3.57
N TRP A 487 -24.55 7.74 -3.63
CA TRP A 487 -25.38 6.71 -3.05
C TRP A 487 -25.51 7.09 -1.58
N GLU A 488 -26.53 7.90 -1.26
CA GLU A 488 -27.13 7.84 0.05
C GLU A 488 -27.42 6.36 0.23
N LYS A 489 -26.80 5.76 1.23
CA LYS A 489 -27.15 4.43 1.68
C LYS A 489 -28.65 4.42 1.77
N HIS A 490 -29.32 3.85 0.78
CA HIS A 490 -30.70 3.47 0.96
C HIS A 490 -30.67 2.43 2.05
N GLY A 491 -30.88 2.91 3.28
CA GLY A 491 -31.28 2.05 4.36
C GLY A 491 -32.42 1.24 3.79
N LEU A 492 -32.24 -0.08 3.76
CA LEU A 492 -33.32 -1.04 3.63
C LEU A 492 -34.29 -0.78 4.80
N ASN A 493 -35.12 0.20 4.68
CA ASN A 493 -36.41 0.20 5.35
C ASN A 493 -37.25 -0.82 4.60
N SER A 494 -37.17 -2.04 5.12
CA SER A 494 -38.18 -3.05 4.89
C SER A 494 -39.51 -2.54 5.45
N GLN A 495 -40.29 -1.88 4.59
CA GLN A 495 -41.78 -1.88 4.68
C GLN A 495 -42.31 -1.35 3.37
N GLU A 496 -43.27 -2.15 2.87
CA GLU A 496 -44.18 -1.87 1.75
C GLU A 496 -43.67 -2.23 0.34
N TYR A 497 -43.78 -3.48 -0.04
CA TYR A 497 -44.81 -4.11 -0.94
C TYR A 497 -44.55 -5.61 -0.97
#